data_221e63407c32df9fcf5dc6ccbf24f9f9
#
_entry.id   221e63407c32df9fcf5dc6ccbf24f9f9
#
_cell.length_a   1.000
_cell.length_b   1.000
_cell.length_c   1.000
_cell.angle_alpha   90.00
_cell.angle_beta   90.00
_cell.angle_gamma   90.00
#
_symmetry.space_group_name_H-M   'P 1'
#
loop_
_entity.id
_entity.type
_entity.pdbx_description
1 polymer ?
#
loop_
_entity_poly.entity_id
_entity_poly.type
_entity_poly.pdbx_seq_one_letter_code
_entity_poly.pdbx_strand_id
1 'polypeptide(L)'
;MLKVQNVIKFYGKKSMFRDKRIPVVKGVSFDCPTGASVAIIGESGSGKSTLSRMILGLEKPDQGQVTLDGQPVHLKKVRRHRIAAVFQDYTSSLHPFHTVKDILFEVMNQCRCTSKEN
;
A
#
# COMPACT_ATOMS: atom_id res chain seq x y z
N MET A 1 -2.37 -1.02 -15.02
CA MET A 1 -3.70 -1.20 -14.42
C MET A 1 -3.57 -1.83 -13.04
N LEU A 2 -4.17 -1.21 -12.02
CA LEU A 2 -4.26 -1.77 -10.66
C LEU A 2 -5.55 -2.57 -10.53
N LYS A 3 -5.46 -3.76 -9.93
CA LYS A 3 -6.63 -4.59 -9.61
C LYS A 3 -6.61 -4.99 -8.14
N VAL A 4 -7.75 -4.83 -7.50
CA VAL A 4 -8.04 -5.30 -6.14
C VAL A 4 -9.11 -6.37 -6.27
N GLN A 5 -8.86 -7.60 -5.80
CA GLN A 5 -9.72 -8.73 -6.04
C GLN A 5 -10.03 -9.46 -4.73
N ASN A 6 -11.29 -9.35 -4.30
CA ASN A 6 -11.85 -10.02 -3.12
C ASN A 6 -10.96 -9.95 -1.89
N VAL A 7 -10.45 -8.75 -1.60
CA VAL A 7 -9.49 -8.52 -0.53
C VAL A 7 -10.19 -8.54 0.82
N ILE A 8 -9.72 -9.41 1.72
CA ILE A 8 -10.18 -9.52 3.10
C ILE A 8 -8.98 -9.35 4.03
N LYS A 9 -9.18 -8.59 5.11
CA LYS A 9 -8.16 -8.39 6.15
C LYS A 9 -8.78 -8.50 7.52
N PHE A 10 -8.14 -9.30 8.37
CA PHE A 10 -8.49 -9.47 9.78
C PHE A 10 -7.41 -8.88 10.67
N TYR A 11 -7.81 -8.24 11.76
CA TYR A 11 -6.92 -7.91 12.85
C TYR A 11 -7.35 -8.62 14.13
N GLY A 12 -6.38 -8.94 14.97
CA GLY A 12 -6.56 -9.65 16.22
C GLY A 12 -5.72 -10.92 16.30
N LYS A 13 -5.76 -11.59 17.45
CA LYS A 13 -5.00 -12.82 17.68
C LYS A 13 -5.83 -14.04 17.32
N LYS A 14 -5.26 -14.93 16.51
CA LYS A 14 -5.78 -16.28 16.33
C LYS A 14 -5.40 -17.10 17.56
N SER A 15 -6.37 -17.44 18.41
CA SER A 15 -6.17 -18.35 19.53
C SER A 15 -6.63 -19.75 19.15
N MET A 16 -6.01 -20.78 19.71
CA MET A 16 -6.34 -22.19 19.45
C MET A 16 -7.77 -22.56 19.90
N PHE A 17 -8.36 -21.79 20.83
CA PHE A 17 -9.69 -22.04 21.38
C PHE A 17 -10.76 -21.00 21.00
N ARG A 18 -10.37 -19.83 20.49
CA ARG A 18 -11.31 -18.78 20.02
C ARG A 18 -10.63 -17.92 18.97
N ASP A 19 -11.25 -17.84 17.80
CA ASP A 19 -10.84 -16.85 16.78
C ASP A 19 -11.42 -15.49 17.15
N LYS A 20 -10.61 -14.59 17.72
CA LYS A 20 -10.97 -13.22 18.08
C LYS A 20 -10.58 -12.21 17.00
N ARG A 21 -10.41 -12.66 15.76
CA ARG A 21 -10.04 -11.76 14.67
C ARG A 21 -11.28 -10.99 14.19
N ILE A 22 -11.10 -9.70 14.03
CA ILE A 22 -12.14 -8.79 13.53
C ILE A 22 -11.87 -8.48 12.06
N PRO A 23 -12.83 -8.71 11.15
CA PRO A 23 -12.67 -8.35 9.75
C PRO A 23 -12.71 -6.82 9.60
N VAL A 24 -11.61 -6.23 9.17
CA VAL A 24 -11.48 -4.79 8.93
C VAL A 24 -11.73 -4.45 7.47
N VAL A 25 -11.34 -5.32 6.55
CA VAL A 25 -11.70 -5.24 5.12
C VAL A 25 -12.44 -6.52 4.76
N LYS A 26 -13.60 -6.38 4.10
CA LYS A 26 -14.60 -7.46 3.96
C LYS A 26 -14.91 -7.77 2.49
N GLY A 27 -13.92 -8.27 1.73
CA GLY A 27 -14.14 -8.71 0.36
C GLY A 27 -14.27 -7.56 -0.65
N VAL A 28 -13.36 -6.60 -0.58
CA VAL A 28 -13.34 -5.45 -1.49
C VAL A 28 -12.75 -5.84 -2.84
N SER A 29 -13.44 -5.45 -3.93
CA SER A 29 -12.97 -5.63 -5.30
C SER A 29 -13.23 -4.37 -6.13
N PHE A 30 -12.22 -3.92 -6.86
CA PHE A 30 -12.33 -2.88 -7.88
C PHE A 30 -11.11 -2.87 -8.79
N ASP A 31 -11.26 -2.26 -9.94
CA ASP A 31 -10.20 -2.04 -10.91
C ASP A 31 -9.92 -0.54 -11.05
N CYS A 32 -8.65 -0.16 -11.14
CA CYS A 32 -8.22 1.18 -11.52
C CYS A 32 -7.44 1.07 -12.84
N PRO A 33 -8.08 1.39 -13.97
CA PRO A 33 -7.41 1.43 -15.27
C PRO A 33 -6.28 2.45 -15.30
N THR A 34 -5.35 2.30 -16.24
CA THR A 34 -4.28 3.28 -16.46
C THR A 34 -4.88 4.63 -16.84
N GLY A 35 -4.42 5.69 -16.20
CA GLY A 35 -4.93 7.06 -16.40
C GLY A 35 -6.22 7.39 -15.65
N ALA A 36 -6.85 6.42 -14.98
CA ALA A 36 -8.04 6.67 -14.17
C ALA A 36 -7.68 7.10 -12.74
N SER A 37 -8.63 7.78 -12.09
CA SER A 37 -8.60 8.10 -10.67
C SER A 37 -9.72 7.37 -9.94
N VAL A 38 -9.41 6.80 -8.78
CA VAL A 38 -10.39 6.11 -7.92
C VAL A 38 -10.36 6.74 -6.53
N ALA A 39 -11.52 7.10 -6.01
CA ALA A 39 -11.69 7.58 -4.65
C ALA A 39 -12.27 6.47 -3.74
N ILE A 40 -11.66 6.28 -2.57
CA ILE A 40 -12.14 5.35 -1.54
C ILE A 40 -12.81 6.19 -0.45
N ILE A 41 -14.13 6.07 -0.33
CA ILE A 41 -14.95 6.85 0.58
C ILE A 41 -15.55 5.92 1.64
N GLY A 42 -15.71 6.41 2.85
CA GLY A 42 -16.33 5.67 3.95
C GLY A 42 -16.09 6.35 5.31
N GLU A 43 -16.81 5.91 6.32
CA GLU A 43 -16.69 6.41 7.69
C GLU A 43 -15.30 6.13 8.30
N SER A 44 -15.01 6.83 9.40
CA SER A 44 -13.81 6.54 10.19
C SER A 44 -13.84 5.09 10.68
N GLY A 45 -12.71 4.38 10.60
CA GLY A 45 -12.64 2.98 11.01
C GLY A 45 -13.19 1.96 10.00
N SER A 46 -13.68 2.39 8.82
CA SER A 46 -14.21 1.49 7.78
C SER A 46 -13.15 0.67 7.02
N GLY A 47 -11.87 0.78 7.39
CA GLY A 47 -10.79 0.00 6.77
C GLY A 47 -10.08 0.67 5.59
N LYS A 48 -10.36 1.95 5.27
CA LYS A 48 -9.73 2.68 4.15
C LYS A 48 -8.21 2.69 4.24
N SER A 49 -7.67 3.03 5.40
CA SER A 49 -6.21 3.08 5.62
C SER A 49 -5.58 1.69 5.49
N THR A 50 -6.26 0.65 5.97
CA THR A 50 -5.81 -0.74 5.81
C THR A 50 -5.80 -1.15 4.35
N LEU A 51 -6.86 -0.82 3.60
CA LEU A 51 -6.94 -1.09 2.17
C LEU A 51 -5.84 -0.34 1.41
N SER A 52 -5.60 0.93 1.73
CA SER A 52 -4.50 1.72 1.14
C SER A 52 -3.13 1.07 1.39
N ARG A 53 -2.86 0.59 2.62
CA ARG A 53 -1.60 -0.11 2.93
C ARG A 53 -1.43 -1.40 2.13
N MET A 54 -2.52 -2.12 1.86
CA MET A 54 -2.48 -3.31 1.01
C MET A 54 -2.25 -2.95 -0.46
N ILE A 55 -2.84 -1.86 -0.96
CA ILE A 55 -2.59 -1.34 -2.32
C ILE A 55 -1.14 -0.91 -2.48
N LEU A 56 -0.55 -0.28 -1.47
CA LEU A 56 0.86 0.09 -1.44
C LEU A 56 1.81 -1.11 -1.28
N GLY A 57 1.27 -2.31 -1.04
CA GLY A 57 2.05 -3.52 -0.78
C GLY A 57 2.83 -3.49 0.53
N LEU A 58 2.46 -2.60 1.46
CA LEU A 58 3.02 -2.52 2.81
C LEU A 58 2.46 -3.61 3.71
N GLU A 59 1.28 -4.11 3.38
CA GLU A 59 0.59 -5.16 4.11
C GLU A 59 -0.01 -6.16 3.13
N LYS A 60 -0.01 -7.45 3.48
CA LYS A 60 -0.67 -8.48 2.67
C LYS A 60 -2.12 -8.66 3.11
N PRO A 61 -3.05 -8.85 2.19
CA PRO A 61 -4.39 -9.33 2.53
C PRO A 61 -4.32 -10.77 3.10
N ASP A 62 -5.28 -11.12 3.94
CA ASP A 62 -5.44 -12.50 4.43
C ASP A 62 -6.12 -13.38 3.38
N GLN A 63 -6.99 -12.77 2.56
CA GLN A 63 -7.59 -13.40 1.38
C GLN A 63 -7.67 -12.40 0.24
N GLY A 64 -7.73 -12.92 -0.98
CA GLY A 64 -7.72 -12.11 -2.19
C GLY A 64 -6.33 -11.62 -2.55
N GLN A 65 -6.27 -10.69 -3.48
CA GLN A 65 -4.98 -10.16 -3.96
C GLN A 65 -5.10 -8.73 -4.48
N VAL A 66 -3.97 -8.03 -4.45
CA VAL A 66 -3.79 -6.74 -5.11
C VAL A 66 -2.66 -6.89 -6.12
N THR A 67 -2.95 -6.54 -7.37
CA THR A 67 -1.99 -6.67 -8.48
C THR A 67 -1.83 -5.36 -9.23
N LEU A 68 -0.62 -5.11 -9.70
CA LEU A 68 -0.29 -4.03 -10.63
C LEU A 68 0.24 -4.66 -11.92
N ASP A 69 -0.48 -4.46 -13.02
CA ASP A 69 -0.22 -5.07 -14.32
C ASP A 69 -0.05 -6.60 -14.24
N GLY A 70 -0.96 -7.24 -13.50
CA GLY A 70 -1.00 -8.69 -13.31
C GLY A 70 0.00 -9.24 -12.29
N GLN A 71 0.86 -8.40 -11.69
CA GLN A 71 1.85 -8.85 -10.71
C GLN A 71 1.49 -8.41 -9.29
N PRO A 72 1.66 -9.27 -8.26
CA PRO A 72 1.31 -8.94 -6.89
C PRO A 72 2.11 -7.77 -6.33
N VAL A 73 1.43 -6.73 -5.81
CA VAL A 73 2.08 -5.51 -5.29
C VAL A 73 2.92 -5.74 -4.04
N HIS A 74 2.70 -6.82 -3.29
CA HIS A 74 3.53 -7.14 -2.12
C HIS A 74 4.97 -7.51 -2.47
N LEU A 75 5.24 -7.87 -3.73
CA LEU A 75 6.59 -8.11 -4.22
C LEU A 75 7.32 -6.77 -4.37
N LYS A 76 8.45 -6.60 -3.66
CA LYS A 76 9.22 -5.35 -3.65
C LYS A 76 9.59 -4.89 -5.07
N LYS A 77 9.95 -5.82 -5.95
CA LYS A 77 10.29 -5.55 -7.36
C LYS A 77 9.12 -4.95 -8.17
N VAL A 78 7.87 -5.25 -7.81
CA VAL A 78 6.67 -4.77 -8.50
C VAL A 78 6.32 -3.35 -8.09
N ARG A 79 6.41 -3.02 -6.79
CA ARG A 79 6.04 -1.70 -6.28
C ARG A 79 7.15 -0.66 -6.39
N ARG A 80 8.43 -1.10 -6.40
CA ARG A 80 9.58 -0.20 -6.44
C ARG A 80 9.53 0.67 -7.70
N HIS A 81 9.61 1.99 -7.53
CA HIS A 81 9.53 3.01 -8.59
C HIS A 81 8.22 3.05 -9.41
N ARG A 82 7.21 2.25 -9.02
CA ARG A 82 5.92 2.20 -9.73
C ARG A 82 4.75 2.63 -8.86
N ILE A 83 4.92 2.59 -7.53
CA ILE A 83 3.90 3.00 -6.57
C ILE A 83 4.52 4.05 -5.65
N ALA A 84 3.88 5.20 -5.54
CA ALA A 84 4.21 6.25 -4.59
C ALA A 84 3.01 6.54 -3.69
N ALA A 85 3.26 7.03 -2.48
CA ALA A 85 2.22 7.39 -1.54
C ALA A 85 2.51 8.75 -0.92
N VAL A 86 1.44 9.50 -0.71
CA VAL A 86 1.47 10.70 0.14
C VAL A 86 0.60 10.39 1.36
N PHE A 87 1.21 10.40 2.53
CA PHE A 87 0.50 10.14 3.79
C PHE A 87 -0.10 11.41 4.35
N GLN A 88 -1.18 11.26 5.13
CA GLN A 88 -1.87 12.37 5.78
C GLN A 88 -0.95 13.13 6.76
N ASP A 89 -0.13 12.40 7.51
CA ASP A 89 0.89 12.98 8.39
C ASP A 89 2.20 13.13 7.62
N TYR A 90 2.39 14.31 7.04
CA TYR A 90 3.62 14.67 6.32
C TYR A 90 4.77 15.02 7.28
N THR A 91 4.48 15.44 8.51
CA THR A 91 5.49 15.89 9.47
C THR A 91 6.35 14.75 9.99
N SER A 92 5.75 13.58 10.21
CA SER A 92 6.48 12.36 10.59
C SER A 92 7.21 11.70 9.41
N SER A 93 6.89 12.11 8.18
CA SER A 93 7.50 11.55 6.96
C SER A 93 8.80 12.26 6.57
N LEU A 94 9.06 13.43 7.13
CA LEU A 94 10.23 14.25 6.83
C LEU A 94 11.10 14.41 8.09
N HIS A 95 12.40 14.23 7.92
CA HIS A 95 13.34 14.45 9.03
C HIS A 95 13.45 15.97 9.30
N PRO A 96 13.17 16.45 10.53
CA PRO A 96 13.03 17.88 10.81
C PRO A 96 14.33 18.69 10.60
N PHE A 97 15.48 18.03 10.58
CA PHE A 97 16.79 18.65 10.36
C PHE A 97 17.32 18.52 8.92
N HIS A 98 16.58 17.89 8.02
CA HIS A 98 16.96 17.82 6.62
C HIS A 98 16.48 19.05 5.86
N THR A 99 17.34 19.59 5.00
CA THR A 99 16.93 20.62 4.06
C THR A 99 16.10 20.00 2.94
N VAL A 100 15.30 20.81 2.24
CA VAL A 100 14.56 20.37 1.04
C VAL A 100 15.51 19.69 0.01
N LYS A 101 16.73 20.21 -0.12
CA LYS A 101 17.76 19.66 -0.98
C LYS A 101 18.13 18.23 -0.55
N ASP A 102 18.35 17.99 0.73
CA ASP A 102 18.74 16.67 1.26
C ASP A 102 17.64 15.64 0.99
N ILE A 103 16.37 16.01 1.22
CA ILE A 103 15.21 15.15 0.99
C ILE A 103 15.09 14.79 -0.49
N LEU A 104 15.25 15.77 -1.39
CA LEU A 104 15.20 15.54 -2.83
C LEU A 104 16.37 14.66 -3.29
N PHE A 105 17.58 14.89 -2.76
CA PHE A 105 18.75 14.08 -3.09
C PHE A 105 18.63 12.63 -2.63
N GLU A 106 18.03 12.39 -1.45
CA GLU A 106 17.78 11.04 -0.96
C GLU A 106 16.88 10.25 -1.93
N VAL A 107 15.76 10.85 -2.35
CA VAL A 107 14.85 10.24 -3.32
C VAL A 107 15.54 9.98 -4.66
N MET A 108 16.30 10.96 -5.17
CA MET A 108 17.03 10.82 -6.43
C MET A 108 18.09 9.72 -6.37
N ASN A 109 18.80 9.58 -5.25
CA ASN A 109 19.81 8.53 -5.06
C ASN A 109 19.16 7.14 -5.02
N GLN A 110 18.01 7.01 -4.34
CA GLN A 110 17.26 5.76 -4.36
C GLN A 110 16.80 5.37 -5.77
N CYS A 111 16.45 6.33 -6.61
CA CYS A 111 16.11 6.09 -8.01
C CYS A 111 17.32 5.71 -8.86
N ARG A 112 18.51 6.32 -8.63
CA ARG A 112 19.74 6.06 -9.40
C ARG A 112 20.37 4.70 -9.11
N CYS A 113 20.28 4.19 -7.89
CA CYS A 113 20.81 2.86 -7.55
C CYS A 113 20.18 1.72 -8.34
N THR A 114 19.09 1.96 -9.06
CA THR A 114 18.41 0.95 -9.87
C THR A 114 18.90 0.89 -11.32
N SER A 115 19.60 1.92 -11.78
CA SER A 115 20.13 1.95 -13.15
C SER A 115 21.45 1.16 -13.33
N LYS A 116 21.97 0.55 -12.26
CA LYS A 116 23.22 -0.23 -12.27
C LYS A 116 23.05 -1.75 -12.16
N GLU A 117 21.80 -2.23 -12.10
CA GLU A 117 21.52 -3.68 -12.10
C GLU A 117 20.74 -4.06 -13.38
N ASN A 118 21.39 -3.88 -14.52
CA ASN A 118 21.05 -4.54 -15.79
C ASN A 118 22.31 -5.13 -16.38
#